data_9f41c500753e257355b8651e829da832
#
_entry.id   9f41c500753e257355b8651e829da832
#
_cell.length_a   1.000
_cell.length_b   1.000
_cell.length_c   1.000
_cell.angle_alpha   90.00
_cell.angle_beta   90.00
_cell.angle_gamma   90.00
#
_symmetry.space_group_name_H-M   'P 1'
#
loop_
_entity.id
_entity.type
_entity.pdbx_description
1 polymer ?
#
loop_
_entity_poly.entity_id
_entity_poly.type
_entity_poly.pdbx_seq_one_letter_code
_entity_poly.pdbx_strand_id
1 'polypeptide(L)'
;MNATTLLKDLNMSKKIFLCSICNINSGTCNEDCKFCSQSVKYKADIERYKQKPMDQILEEARRLEALGALGFCLVTAQKGLDDKTLEFVCNVASTLKREVPRLRLIACNGTASLEQLNELKASGVSAYNHNLETSRSFYPQVCTTHPWDERYETCENVTRSGLKLISGGIFGMGETHEDRLSMLHSLKELNPISVPLNFYHHNPALPLNPNPLTIDECLALIALSRKILDRADRIMIAGGREVTFKERQHEIFEAGANSIVIGNYLTTAGREAHTDLMMLQNLGFDIASSPEDK
;
A
#
# COMPACT_ATOMS: atom_id res chain seq x y z
N MET A 1 -28.51 3.85 -12.55
CA MET A 1 -28.41 4.78 -11.42
C MET A 1 -27.09 5.53 -11.58
N ASN A 2 -27.07 6.86 -11.52
CA ASN A 2 -25.82 7.63 -11.68
C ASN A 2 -24.91 7.40 -10.47
N ALA A 3 -23.58 7.27 -10.68
CA ALA A 3 -22.55 7.15 -9.65
C ALA A 3 -22.72 8.18 -8.49
N THR A 4 -23.19 9.38 -8.82
CA THR A 4 -23.50 10.46 -7.85
C THR A 4 -24.62 10.08 -6.86
N THR A 5 -25.52 9.18 -7.21
CA THR A 5 -26.64 8.75 -6.34
C THR A 5 -26.17 7.69 -5.35
N LEU A 6 -25.35 6.72 -5.80
CA LEU A 6 -24.77 5.68 -4.94
C LEU A 6 -23.80 6.25 -3.88
N LEU A 7 -23.00 7.26 -4.25
CA LEU A 7 -22.07 7.93 -3.33
C LEU A 7 -22.79 8.72 -2.23
N LYS A 8 -24.00 9.23 -2.49
CA LYS A 8 -24.82 9.90 -1.48
C LYS A 8 -25.33 8.95 -0.42
N ASP A 9 -25.66 7.71 -0.79
CA ASP A 9 -26.19 6.70 0.13
C ASP A 9 -25.08 6.14 1.04
N LEU A 10 -23.79 6.21 0.62
CA LEU A 10 -22.63 5.75 1.39
C LEU A 10 -21.98 6.86 2.24
N ASN A 11 -22.49 8.09 2.20
CA ASN A 11 -21.90 9.25 2.90
C ASN A 11 -20.40 9.45 2.62
N MET A 12 -19.95 9.07 1.40
CA MET A 12 -18.53 9.10 1.02
C MET A 12 -18.11 10.48 0.56
N SER A 13 -16.92 10.87 0.96
CA SER A 13 -16.25 12.08 0.47
C SER A 13 -16.09 12.03 -1.05
N LYS A 14 -16.28 13.16 -1.71
CA LYS A 14 -15.90 13.34 -3.13
C LYS A 14 -14.39 13.51 -3.32
N LYS A 15 -13.61 13.49 -2.23
CA LYS A 15 -12.18 13.70 -2.26
C LYS A 15 -11.44 12.37 -2.33
N ILE A 16 -10.52 12.25 -3.29
CA ILE A 16 -9.65 11.08 -3.47
C ILE A 16 -8.26 11.40 -2.94
N PHE A 17 -7.78 10.57 -2.01
CA PHE A 17 -6.42 10.66 -1.49
C PHE A 17 -5.44 9.97 -2.44
N LEU A 18 -4.44 10.71 -2.89
CA LEU A 18 -3.39 10.20 -3.76
C LEU A 18 -2.17 9.82 -2.94
N CYS A 19 -1.75 8.56 -3.07
CA CYS A 19 -0.52 8.02 -2.49
C CYS A 19 0.46 7.69 -3.59
N SER A 20 1.74 7.69 -3.27
CA SER A 20 2.81 7.29 -4.19
C SER A 20 3.84 6.42 -3.47
N ILE A 21 4.58 5.64 -4.24
CA ILE A 21 5.56 4.68 -3.75
C ILE A 21 6.93 5.03 -4.30
N CYS A 22 7.92 5.15 -3.41
CA CYS A 22 9.32 5.27 -3.78
C CYS A 22 10.10 4.07 -3.25
N ASN A 23 10.56 3.23 -4.14
CA ASN A 23 11.47 2.14 -3.81
C ASN A 23 12.85 2.72 -3.54
N ILE A 24 13.22 2.87 -2.27
CA ILE A 24 14.54 3.40 -1.88
C ILE A 24 15.61 2.31 -1.76
N ASN A 25 15.17 1.04 -1.79
CA ASN A 25 15.98 -0.17 -1.87
C ASN A 25 15.19 -1.22 -2.63
N SER A 26 15.79 -1.94 -3.59
CA SER A 26 15.06 -2.86 -4.48
C SER A 26 15.76 -4.19 -4.69
N GLY A 27 14.97 -5.28 -4.67
CA GLY A 27 15.38 -6.62 -5.09
C GLY A 27 16.43 -7.29 -4.21
N THR A 28 16.50 -6.95 -2.93
CA THR A 28 17.52 -7.45 -1.98
C THR A 28 16.95 -8.30 -0.84
N CYS A 29 15.64 -8.61 -0.86
CA CYS A 29 14.97 -9.33 0.21
C CYS A 29 15.29 -10.82 0.19
N ASN A 30 15.69 -11.39 1.34
CA ASN A 30 16.00 -12.80 1.49
C ASN A 30 14.78 -13.69 1.82
N GLU A 31 13.59 -13.09 1.99
CA GLU A 31 12.36 -13.81 2.30
C GLU A 31 11.83 -14.57 1.08
N ASP A 32 10.96 -15.57 1.33
CA ASP A 32 10.41 -16.45 0.28
C ASP A 32 8.95 -16.16 -0.08
N CYS A 33 8.46 -14.94 0.22
CA CYS A 33 7.09 -14.56 -0.09
C CYS A 33 6.79 -14.82 -1.58
N LYS A 34 5.95 -15.82 -1.84
CA LYS A 34 5.70 -16.37 -3.20
C LYS A 34 5.00 -15.38 -4.15
N PHE A 35 4.50 -14.28 -3.62
CA PHE A 35 3.86 -13.19 -4.36
C PHE A 35 4.80 -12.02 -4.66
N CYS A 36 6.03 -12.02 -4.11
CA CYS A 36 6.88 -10.83 -4.07
C CYS A 36 8.09 -10.95 -5.02
N SER A 37 8.12 -10.10 -6.04
CA SER A 37 9.24 -9.99 -6.99
C SER A 37 10.52 -9.40 -6.38
N GLN A 38 10.44 -8.80 -5.18
CA GLN A 38 11.59 -8.24 -4.46
C GLN A 38 12.50 -9.33 -3.84
N SER A 39 12.04 -10.58 -3.79
CA SER A 39 12.81 -11.70 -3.25
C SER A 39 14.00 -12.05 -4.14
N VAL A 40 15.17 -12.28 -3.51
CA VAL A 40 16.35 -12.81 -4.22
C VAL A 40 16.20 -14.29 -4.59
N LYS A 41 15.21 -14.98 -4.02
CA LYS A 41 14.93 -16.39 -4.30
C LYS A 41 14.26 -16.61 -5.65
N TYR A 42 13.69 -15.54 -6.23
CA TYR A 42 13.00 -15.59 -7.52
C TYR A 42 13.73 -14.76 -8.58
N LYS A 43 13.73 -15.26 -9.82
CA LYS A 43 14.39 -14.60 -10.95
C LYS A 43 13.44 -13.60 -11.65
N ALA A 44 12.76 -12.77 -10.87
CA ALA A 44 11.94 -11.71 -11.42
C ALA A 44 12.82 -10.66 -12.12
N ASP A 45 12.36 -10.21 -13.30
CA ASP A 45 13.00 -9.15 -14.06
C ASP A 45 12.62 -7.80 -13.44
N ILE A 46 13.45 -7.35 -12.50
CA ILE A 46 13.31 -6.09 -11.79
C ILE A 46 14.65 -5.41 -11.62
N GLU A 47 14.64 -4.09 -11.55
CA GLU A 47 15.83 -3.34 -11.17
C GLU A 47 16.23 -3.65 -9.72
N ARG A 48 17.53 -3.89 -9.49
CA ARG A 48 18.07 -4.27 -8.18
C ARG A 48 19.15 -3.29 -7.74
N TYR A 49 18.92 -2.66 -6.59
CA TYR A 49 19.87 -1.72 -5.97
C TYR A 49 19.73 -1.71 -4.45
N LYS A 50 20.86 -1.43 -3.76
CA LYS A 50 20.86 -1.37 -2.28
C LYS A 50 20.28 -0.09 -1.74
N GLN A 51 20.56 1.03 -2.39
CA GLN A 51 20.09 2.36 -2.01
C GLN A 51 19.88 3.21 -3.26
N LYS A 52 18.73 3.87 -3.36
CA LYS A 52 18.46 4.89 -4.37
C LYS A 52 19.19 6.18 -3.97
N PRO A 53 19.86 6.89 -4.89
CA PRO A 53 20.49 8.18 -4.62
C PRO A 53 19.49 9.21 -4.09
N MET A 54 19.92 10.05 -3.16
CA MET A 54 19.07 11.05 -2.48
C MET A 54 18.49 12.07 -3.45
N ASP A 55 19.26 12.51 -4.44
CA ASP A 55 18.81 13.43 -5.48
C ASP A 55 17.65 12.87 -6.30
N GLN A 56 17.70 11.59 -6.65
CA GLN A 56 16.61 10.90 -7.36
C GLN A 56 15.36 10.77 -6.49
N ILE A 57 15.52 10.50 -5.17
CA ILE A 57 14.40 10.42 -4.22
C ILE A 57 13.73 11.80 -4.12
N LEU A 58 14.51 12.87 -4.01
CA LEU A 58 14.00 14.25 -3.94
C LEU A 58 13.29 14.67 -5.23
N GLU A 59 13.85 14.36 -6.39
CA GLU A 59 13.25 14.65 -7.68
C GLU A 59 11.89 13.95 -7.82
N GLU A 60 11.84 12.66 -7.48
CA GLU A 60 10.60 11.86 -7.51
C GLU A 60 9.55 12.43 -6.55
N ALA A 61 9.96 12.79 -5.32
CA ALA A 61 9.07 13.36 -4.31
C ALA A 61 8.47 14.70 -4.77
N ARG A 62 9.28 15.63 -5.29
CA ARG A 62 8.82 16.92 -5.82
C ARG A 62 7.88 16.75 -7.01
N ARG A 63 8.20 15.84 -7.93
CA ARG A 63 7.36 15.53 -9.08
C ARG A 63 5.98 15.01 -8.66
N LEU A 64 5.94 14.08 -7.70
CA LEU A 64 4.68 13.48 -7.24
C LEU A 64 3.86 14.44 -6.38
N GLU A 65 4.51 15.27 -5.55
CA GLU A 65 3.83 16.36 -4.82
C GLU A 65 3.16 17.33 -5.78
N ALA A 66 3.85 17.74 -6.85
CA ALA A 66 3.30 18.63 -7.88
C ALA A 66 2.08 18.03 -8.60
N LEU A 67 1.97 16.70 -8.67
CA LEU A 67 0.83 15.97 -9.20
C LEU A 67 -0.31 15.74 -8.16
N GLY A 68 -0.16 16.31 -6.96
CA GLY A 68 -1.19 16.24 -5.92
C GLY A 68 -1.06 15.02 -4.99
N ALA A 69 0.01 14.24 -5.06
CA ALA A 69 0.25 13.19 -4.07
C ALA A 69 0.41 13.82 -2.68
N LEU A 70 -0.29 13.26 -1.69
CA LEU A 70 -0.13 13.61 -0.29
C LEU A 70 0.64 12.55 0.49
N GLY A 71 0.50 11.28 0.14
CA GLY A 71 1.27 10.18 0.72
C GLY A 71 2.49 9.84 -0.12
N PHE A 72 3.66 9.72 0.51
CA PHE A 72 4.89 9.26 -0.13
C PHE A 72 5.48 8.11 0.68
N CYS A 73 5.42 6.91 0.13
CA CYS A 73 5.80 5.68 0.81
C CYS A 73 7.26 5.31 0.49
N LEU A 74 8.12 5.33 1.52
CA LEU A 74 9.52 4.94 1.46
C LEU A 74 9.64 3.43 1.68
N VAL A 75 9.91 2.67 0.61
CA VAL A 75 9.90 1.22 0.66
C VAL A 75 11.30 0.64 0.55
N THR A 76 11.59 -0.36 1.39
CA THR A 76 12.80 -1.17 1.32
C THR A 76 12.46 -2.65 1.09
N ALA A 77 13.29 -3.34 0.31
CA ALA A 77 13.14 -4.75 -0.01
C ALA A 77 13.91 -5.62 0.99
N GLN A 78 13.32 -5.83 2.18
CA GLN A 78 13.90 -6.67 3.24
C GLN A 78 12.85 -7.13 4.24
N LYS A 79 13.18 -8.12 5.08
CA LYS A 79 12.27 -8.64 6.12
C LYS A 79 11.90 -7.58 7.15
N GLY A 80 12.89 -6.82 7.61
CA GLY A 80 12.75 -5.81 8.67
C GLY A 80 13.93 -4.86 8.69
N LEU A 81 13.88 -3.86 9.55
CA LEU A 81 14.92 -2.86 9.71
C LEU A 81 16.15 -3.45 10.42
N ASP A 82 17.32 -3.32 9.81
CA ASP A 82 18.60 -3.33 10.51
C ASP A 82 19.08 -1.89 10.76
N ASP A 83 20.13 -1.72 11.58
CA ASP A 83 20.63 -0.41 11.97
C ASP A 83 21.01 0.48 10.78
N LYS A 84 21.65 -0.11 9.75
CA LYS A 84 22.06 0.63 8.54
C LYS A 84 20.87 1.11 7.72
N THR A 85 19.87 0.27 7.60
CA THR A 85 18.65 0.61 6.87
C THR A 85 17.84 1.63 7.64
N LEU A 86 17.74 1.49 8.95
CA LEU A 86 17.08 2.46 9.82
C LEU A 86 17.72 3.85 9.69
N GLU A 87 19.05 3.93 9.81
CA GLU A 87 19.81 5.17 9.63
C GLU A 87 19.54 5.80 8.25
N PHE A 88 19.59 4.98 7.19
CA PHE A 88 19.32 5.44 5.84
C PHE A 88 17.89 5.99 5.67
N VAL A 89 16.88 5.26 6.15
CA VAL A 89 15.47 5.69 6.07
C VAL A 89 15.25 6.96 6.88
N CYS A 90 15.82 7.07 8.08
CA CYS A 90 15.75 8.26 8.91
C CYS A 90 16.38 9.48 8.23
N ASN A 91 17.54 9.32 7.58
CA ASN A 91 18.18 10.39 6.81
C ASN A 91 17.32 10.83 5.62
N VAL A 92 16.76 9.89 4.86
CA VAL A 92 15.82 10.17 3.75
C VAL A 92 14.60 10.92 4.27
N ALA A 93 14.00 10.44 5.36
CA ALA A 93 12.79 11.04 5.93
C ALA A 93 13.05 12.48 6.43
N SER A 94 14.14 12.70 7.17
CA SER A 94 14.52 14.03 7.66
C SER A 94 14.79 15.02 6.53
N THR A 95 15.44 14.55 5.46
CA THR A 95 15.71 15.37 4.26
C THR A 95 14.41 15.73 3.55
N LEU A 96 13.54 14.76 3.30
CA LEU A 96 12.24 15.00 2.66
C LEU A 96 11.34 15.91 3.49
N LYS A 97 11.34 15.75 4.82
CA LYS A 97 10.57 16.61 5.72
C LYS A 97 10.95 18.08 5.61
N ARG A 98 12.23 18.37 5.36
CA ARG A 98 12.75 19.71 5.17
C ARG A 98 12.49 20.25 3.75
N GLU A 99 12.73 19.41 2.72
CA GLU A 99 12.74 19.83 1.32
C GLU A 99 11.36 19.77 0.64
N VAL A 100 10.46 18.87 1.10
CA VAL A 100 9.13 18.60 0.51
C VAL A 100 8.10 18.44 1.65
N PRO A 101 7.87 19.49 2.47
CA PRO A 101 7.16 19.39 3.76
C PRO A 101 5.66 19.04 3.65
N ARG A 102 5.05 19.18 2.47
CA ARG A 102 3.63 18.85 2.25
C ARG A 102 3.37 17.35 2.18
N LEU A 103 4.39 16.56 1.79
CA LEU A 103 4.24 15.11 1.73
C LEU A 103 4.15 14.49 3.11
N ARG A 104 3.21 13.60 3.28
CA ARG A 104 3.11 12.70 4.44
C ARG A 104 4.00 11.48 4.19
N LEU A 105 5.09 11.42 4.96
CA LEU A 105 6.06 10.33 4.81
C LEU A 105 5.51 9.06 5.48
N ILE A 106 5.48 8.00 4.69
CA ILE A 106 5.05 6.67 5.10
C ILE A 106 6.26 5.76 4.98
N ALA A 107 6.62 5.04 6.03
CA ALA A 107 7.65 4.03 5.96
C ALA A 107 7.03 2.65 5.71
N CYS A 108 7.67 1.83 4.87
CA CYS A 108 7.27 0.44 4.56
C CYS A 108 8.54 -0.41 4.48
N ASN A 109 9.07 -0.79 5.64
CA ASN A 109 10.42 -1.33 5.78
C ASN A 109 10.44 -2.70 6.46
N GLY A 110 9.34 -3.47 6.33
CA GLY A 110 9.21 -4.79 6.93
C GLY A 110 8.86 -4.75 8.42
N THR A 111 9.33 -5.75 9.18
CA THR A 111 9.13 -5.80 10.64
C THR A 111 9.96 -4.72 11.33
N ALA A 112 9.43 -4.16 12.42
CA ALA A 112 10.09 -3.09 13.17
C ALA A 112 9.78 -3.19 14.67
N SER A 113 10.78 -2.95 15.50
CA SER A 113 10.61 -2.83 16.95
C SER A 113 10.00 -1.47 17.31
N LEU A 114 9.51 -1.35 18.54
CA LEU A 114 8.96 -0.09 19.05
C LEU A 114 10.00 1.03 19.04
N GLU A 115 11.26 0.71 19.37
CA GLU A 115 12.38 1.66 19.36
C GLU A 115 12.63 2.19 17.95
N GLN A 116 12.72 1.30 16.96
CA GLN A 116 12.93 1.66 15.55
C GLN A 116 11.79 2.54 15.02
N LEU A 117 10.54 2.22 15.39
CA LEU A 117 9.38 3.02 15.02
C LEU A 117 9.40 4.41 15.64
N ASN A 118 9.88 4.54 16.88
CA ASN A 118 10.05 5.83 17.53
C ASN A 118 11.15 6.68 16.85
N GLU A 119 12.25 6.08 16.40
CA GLU A 119 13.30 6.76 15.63
C GLU A 119 12.79 7.25 14.28
N LEU A 120 12.06 6.39 13.54
CA LEU A 120 11.40 6.79 12.30
C LEU A 120 10.45 7.96 12.50
N LYS A 121 9.64 7.93 13.57
CA LYS A 121 8.73 9.03 13.92
C LYS A 121 9.50 10.33 14.22
N ALA A 122 10.59 10.26 14.98
CA ALA A 122 11.45 11.40 15.28
C ALA A 122 12.07 12.02 14.03
N SER A 123 12.36 11.21 13.00
CA SER A 123 12.90 11.66 11.71
C SER A 123 11.85 12.26 10.76
N GLY A 124 10.56 12.27 11.13
CA GLY A 124 9.49 12.90 10.37
C GLY A 124 8.54 11.94 9.65
N VAL A 125 8.71 10.63 9.82
CA VAL A 125 7.72 9.64 9.36
C VAL A 125 6.43 9.83 10.16
N SER A 126 5.28 9.83 9.49
CA SER A 126 3.95 10.05 10.09
C SER A 126 3.08 8.79 10.12
N ALA A 127 3.39 7.82 9.27
CA ALA A 127 2.67 6.57 9.18
C ALA A 127 3.62 5.40 8.84
N TYR A 128 3.22 4.20 9.22
CA TYR A 128 3.95 2.99 8.86
C TYR A 128 3.01 2.03 8.14
N ASN A 129 3.43 1.55 6.97
CA ASN A 129 2.71 0.55 6.20
C ASN A 129 3.29 -0.84 6.44
N HIS A 130 2.47 -1.71 7.00
CA HIS A 130 2.82 -3.12 7.17
C HIS A 130 1.59 -3.99 7.00
N ASN A 131 1.48 -4.63 5.84
CA ASN A 131 0.32 -5.43 5.50
C ASN A 131 0.31 -6.77 6.24
N LEU A 132 -0.88 -7.30 6.53
CA LEU A 132 -1.06 -8.70 6.96
C LEU A 132 -0.91 -9.67 5.78
N GLU A 133 -1.10 -9.17 4.58
CA GLU A 133 -1.08 -9.84 3.26
C GLU A 133 -2.25 -10.80 3.05
N THR A 134 -2.56 -11.67 4.01
CA THR A 134 -3.67 -12.62 3.96
C THR A 134 -4.07 -13.05 5.39
N SER A 135 -4.93 -14.08 5.53
CA SER A 135 -5.29 -14.66 6.82
C SER A 135 -4.10 -15.37 7.48
N ARG A 136 -4.17 -15.51 8.81
CA ARG A 136 -3.19 -16.29 9.59
C ARG A 136 -3.13 -17.75 9.15
N SER A 137 -4.29 -18.34 8.80
CA SER A 137 -4.40 -19.73 8.34
C SER A 137 -3.78 -19.98 6.97
N PHE A 138 -3.97 -19.03 6.03
CA PHE A 138 -3.46 -19.17 4.67
C PHE A 138 -1.99 -18.71 4.52
N TYR A 139 -1.50 -17.86 5.42
CA TYR A 139 -0.18 -17.25 5.31
C TYR A 139 0.96 -18.24 5.09
N PRO A 140 1.01 -19.45 5.75
CA PRO A 140 2.05 -20.45 5.51
C PRO A 140 2.09 -20.98 4.07
N GLN A 141 1.02 -20.82 3.30
CA GLN A 141 0.98 -21.22 1.88
C GLN A 141 1.75 -20.23 0.99
N VAL A 142 1.90 -18.99 1.44
CA VAL A 142 2.52 -17.90 0.64
C VAL A 142 3.87 -17.45 1.18
N CYS A 143 4.21 -17.73 2.44
CA CYS A 143 5.49 -17.39 3.02
C CYS A 143 5.87 -18.42 4.11
N THR A 144 7.14 -18.87 4.13
CA THR A 144 7.63 -19.83 5.12
C THR A 144 8.81 -19.30 5.94
N THR A 145 9.40 -18.19 5.56
CA THR A 145 10.60 -17.61 6.21
C THR A 145 10.29 -16.76 7.43
N HIS A 146 9.05 -16.34 7.61
CA HIS A 146 8.56 -15.69 8.83
C HIS A 146 7.06 -15.95 9.01
N PRO A 147 6.58 -16.05 10.27
CA PRO A 147 5.17 -16.29 10.56
C PRO A 147 4.31 -15.02 10.39
N TRP A 148 3.01 -15.22 10.23
CA TRP A 148 2.03 -14.14 10.18
C TRP A 148 2.00 -13.30 11.47
N ASP A 149 2.26 -13.93 12.61
CA ASP A 149 2.21 -13.26 13.92
C ASP A 149 3.26 -12.15 14.05
N GLU A 150 4.45 -12.28 13.45
CA GLU A 150 5.45 -11.20 13.41
C GLU A 150 4.90 -9.95 12.68
N ARG A 151 4.05 -10.15 11.67
CA ARG A 151 3.42 -9.03 10.94
C ARG A 151 2.37 -8.33 11.81
N TYR A 152 1.55 -9.12 12.49
CA TYR A 152 0.52 -8.60 13.40
C TYR A 152 1.16 -7.83 14.55
N GLU A 153 2.17 -8.38 15.20
CA GLU A 153 2.94 -7.72 16.27
C GLU A 153 3.56 -6.39 15.79
N THR A 154 4.10 -6.36 14.57
CA THR A 154 4.61 -5.10 14.00
C THR A 154 3.49 -4.05 13.88
N CYS A 155 2.29 -4.43 13.43
CA CYS A 155 1.14 -3.53 13.37
C CYS A 155 0.74 -2.98 14.76
N GLU A 156 0.77 -3.83 15.79
CA GLU A 156 0.54 -3.41 17.18
C GLU A 156 1.63 -2.43 17.66
N ASN A 157 2.89 -2.71 17.37
CA ASN A 157 4.01 -1.81 17.70
C ASN A 157 3.88 -0.45 17.01
N VAL A 158 3.41 -0.41 15.74
CA VAL A 158 3.11 0.85 15.04
C VAL A 158 2.09 1.68 15.82
N THR A 159 0.99 1.06 16.24
CA THR A 159 -0.04 1.74 17.04
C THR A 159 0.52 2.23 18.38
N ARG A 160 1.32 1.41 19.06
CA ARG A 160 1.96 1.76 20.35
C ARG A 160 2.96 2.90 20.23
N SER A 161 3.67 3.03 19.09
CA SER A 161 4.59 4.15 18.83
C SER A 161 3.87 5.49 18.59
N GLY A 162 2.55 5.43 18.33
CA GLY A 162 1.73 6.58 17.96
C GLY A 162 1.93 7.03 16.50
N LEU A 163 2.59 6.22 15.65
CA LEU A 163 2.51 6.34 14.20
C LEU A 163 1.12 5.91 13.72
N LYS A 164 0.69 6.46 12.60
CA LYS A 164 -0.55 6.01 11.96
C LYS A 164 -0.33 4.67 11.28
N LEU A 165 -1.13 3.66 11.62
CA LEU A 165 -1.06 2.35 11.00
C LEU A 165 -1.72 2.39 9.61
N ILE A 166 -1.00 1.90 8.61
CA ILE A 166 -1.50 1.52 7.30
C ILE A 166 -1.29 0.00 7.18
N SER A 167 -2.35 -0.75 6.99
CA SER A 167 -2.28 -2.21 6.88
C SER A 167 -3.42 -2.75 6.02
N GLY A 168 -3.11 -3.68 5.18
CA GLY A 168 -4.04 -4.31 4.25
C GLY A 168 -3.56 -5.69 3.82
N GLY A 169 -3.87 -6.07 2.58
CA GLY A 169 -3.47 -7.37 2.07
C GLY A 169 -3.63 -7.52 0.57
N ILE A 170 -3.50 -8.75 0.12
CA ILE A 170 -3.55 -9.15 -1.28
C ILE A 170 -4.69 -10.16 -1.44
N PHE A 171 -5.61 -9.88 -2.35
CA PHE A 171 -6.64 -10.81 -2.77
C PHE A 171 -6.24 -11.53 -4.05
N GLY A 172 -6.67 -12.79 -4.19
CA GLY A 172 -6.48 -13.58 -5.41
C GLY A 172 -5.18 -14.39 -5.42
N MET A 173 -4.59 -14.71 -4.25
CA MET A 173 -3.43 -15.58 -4.12
C MET A 173 -3.79 -17.08 -4.03
N GLY A 174 -5.09 -17.43 -4.08
CA GLY A 174 -5.62 -18.78 -3.90
C GLY A 174 -6.27 -19.00 -2.53
N GLU A 175 -6.40 -17.95 -1.74
CA GLU A 175 -7.09 -17.94 -0.46
C GLU A 175 -8.61 -18.18 -0.61
N THR A 176 -9.23 -18.76 0.40
CA THR A 176 -10.67 -19.00 0.45
C THR A 176 -11.45 -17.72 0.81
N HIS A 177 -12.79 -17.77 0.70
CA HIS A 177 -13.65 -16.69 1.18
C HIS A 177 -13.51 -16.48 2.70
N GLU A 178 -13.40 -17.56 3.45
CA GLU A 178 -13.20 -17.54 4.89
C GLU A 178 -11.86 -16.89 5.26
N ASP A 179 -10.80 -17.15 4.49
CA ASP A 179 -9.50 -16.49 4.67
C ASP A 179 -9.61 -14.99 4.46
N ARG A 180 -10.33 -14.53 3.43
CA ARG A 180 -10.57 -13.11 3.14
C ARG A 180 -11.29 -12.43 4.30
N LEU A 181 -12.36 -13.06 4.81
CA LEU A 181 -13.09 -12.56 5.97
C LEU A 181 -12.20 -12.52 7.21
N SER A 182 -11.42 -13.57 7.48
CA SER A 182 -10.50 -13.64 8.61
C SER A 182 -9.46 -12.52 8.57
N MET A 183 -8.86 -12.25 7.40
CA MET A 183 -7.93 -11.13 7.21
C MET A 183 -8.61 -9.79 7.50
N LEU A 184 -9.81 -9.56 6.95
CA LEU A 184 -10.55 -8.31 7.16
C LEU A 184 -10.93 -8.11 8.62
N HIS A 185 -11.28 -9.16 9.35
CA HIS A 185 -11.55 -9.07 10.79
C HIS A 185 -10.29 -8.75 11.60
N SER A 186 -9.15 -9.37 11.28
CA SER A 186 -7.87 -9.01 11.91
C SER A 186 -7.48 -7.55 11.66
N LEU A 187 -7.71 -7.04 10.44
CA LEU A 187 -7.52 -5.63 10.12
C LEU A 187 -8.49 -4.73 10.91
N LYS A 188 -9.74 -5.16 11.10
CA LYS A 188 -10.72 -4.40 11.91
C LYS A 188 -10.26 -4.26 13.37
N GLU A 189 -9.69 -5.31 13.94
CA GLU A 189 -9.14 -5.29 15.31
C GLU A 189 -7.94 -4.31 15.41
N LEU A 190 -7.05 -4.31 14.45
CA LEU A 190 -5.90 -3.40 14.38
C LEU A 190 -6.30 -1.94 14.11
N ASN A 191 -7.47 -1.70 13.55
CA ASN A 191 -8.03 -0.38 13.25
C ASN A 191 -7.09 0.56 12.48
N PRO A 192 -6.55 0.15 11.29
CA PRO A 192 -5.67 0.99 10.51
C PRO A 192 -6.41 2.22 9.95
N ILE A 193 -5.69 3.35 9.83
CA ILE A 193 -6.26 4.57 9.23
C ILE A 193 -6.48 4.43 7.72
N SER A 194 -5.66 3.60 7.07
CA SER A 194 -5.75 3.33 5.63
C SER A 194 -5.49 1.86 5.36
N VAL A 195 -6.29 1.29 4.46
CA VAL A 195 -6.22 -0.13 4.11
C VAL A 195 -5.91 -0.28 2.63
N PRO A 196 -4.64 -0.57 2.26
CA PRO A 196 -4.28 -0.91 0.89
C PRO A 196 -4.80 -2.30 0.54
N LEU A 197 -5.64 -2.36 -0.48
CA LEU A 197 -6.09 -3.58 -1.12
C LEU A 197 -5.29 -3.76 -2.41
N ASN A 198 -4.62 -4.90 -2.51
CA ASN A 198 -3.88 -5.32 -3.68
C ASN A 198 -4.60 -6.51 -4.33
N PHE A 199 -4.54 -6.60 -5.63
CA PHE A 199 -5.10 -7.71 -6.39
C PHE A 199 -3.98 -8.44 -7.10
N TYR A 200 -3.80 -9.72 -6.75
CA TYR A 200 -2.74 -10.53 -7.32
C TYR A 200 -2.99 -10.81 -8.80
N HIS A 201 -1.98 -10.65 -9.59
CA HIS A 201 -1.93 -11.19 -10.94
C HIS A 201 -0.65 -12.01 -11.13
N HIS A 202 -0.76 -13.05 -11.94
CA HIS A 202 0.33 -13.99 -12.13
C HIS A 202 1.57 -13.34 -12.74
N ASN A 203 2.73 -13.59 -12.13
CA ASN A 203 4.04 -13.30 -12.67
C ASN A 203 4.76 -14.63 -12.90
N PRO A 204 5.14 -14.99 -14.16
CA PRO A 204 5.79 -16.28 -14.46
C PRO A 204 7.10 -16.56 -13.70
N ALA A 205 7.74 -15.50 -13.18
CA ALA A 205 8.95 -15.65 -12.37
C ALA A 205 8.67 -16.02 -10.91
N LEU A 206 7.39 -15.99 -10.49
CA LEU A 206 6.97 -16.29 -9.12
C LEU A 206 6.24 -17.63 -9.04
N PRO A 207 6.32 -18.33 -7.90
CA PRO A 207 5.77 -19.69 -7.78
C PRO A 207 4.24 -19.74 -7.66
N LEU A 208 3.55 -18.63 -7.38
CA LEU A 208 2.08 -18.60 -7.28
C LEU A 208 1.45 -18.49 -8.66
N ASN A 209 0.53 -19.42 -8.95
CA ASN A 209 -0.26 -19.41 -10.18
C ASN A 209 -1.73 -19.80 -9.88
N PRO A 210 -2.44 -18.99 -9.07
CA PRO A 210 -3.85 -19.22 -8.78
C PRO A 210 -4.73 -18.84 -9.97
N ASN A 211 -5.99 -19.30 -9.95
CA ASN A 211 -7.00 -18.76 -10.86
C ASN A 211 -7.24 -17.28 -10.55
N PRO A 212 -7.22 -16.40 -11.55
CA PRO A 212 -7.45 -14.98 -11.34
C PRO A 212 -8.89 -14.71 -10.87
N LEU A 213 -9.04 -13.71 -10.00
CA LEU A 213 -10.36 -13.17 -9.67
C LEU A 213 -10.94 -12.40 -10.86
N THR A 214 -12.25 -12.49 -11.03
CA THR A 214 -12.98 -11.62 -11.97
C THR A 214 -13.05 -10.18 -11.46
N ILE A 215 -13.28 -9.22 -12.35
CA ILE A 215 -13.44 -7.81 -11.97
C ILE A 215 -14.60 -7.66 -10.96
N ASP A 216 -15.71 -8.36 -11.17
CA ASP A 216 -16.89 -8.27 -10.29
C ASP A 216 -16.59 -8.83 -8.89
N GLU A 217 -15.83 -9.92 -8.78
CA GLU A 217 -15.36 -10.42 -7.48
C GLU A 217 -14.45 -9.39 -6.78
N CYS A 218 -13.55 -8.75 -7.52
CA CYS A 218 -12.68 -7.72 -6.97
C CYS A 218 -13.47 -6.50 -6.48
N LEU A 219 -14.46 -6.03 -7.24
CA LEU A 219 -15.34 -4.93 -6.84
C LEU A 219 -16.18 -5.30 -5.60
N ALA A 220 -16.69 -6.53 -5.54
CA ALA A 220 -17.40 -7.03 -4.37
C ALA A 220 -16.50 -7.09 -3.12
N LEU A 221 -15.21 -7.43 -3.27
CA LEU A 221 -14.23 -7.44 -2.18
C LEU A 221 -13.90 -6.02 -1.70
N ILE A 222 -13.86 -5.03 -2.58
CA ILE A 222 -13.71 -3.61 -2.18
C ILE A 222 -14.92 -3.18 -1.34
N ALA A 223 -16.13 -3.46 -1.80
CA ALA A 223 -17.36 -3.11 -1.10
C ALA A 223 -17.47 -3.81 0.27
N LEU A 224 -17.11 -5.09 0.33
CA LEU A 224 -17.04 -5.85 1.56
C LEU A 224 -16.02 -5.27 2.54
N SER A 225 -14.83 -4.92 2.04
CA SER A 225 -13.76 -4.29 2.84
C SER A 225 -14.23 -2.97 3.42
N ARG A 226 -14.87 -2.09 2.63
CA ARG A 226 -15.42 -0.83 3.12
C ARG A 226 -16.47 -1.04 4.20
N LYS A 227 -17.32 -2.05 4.04
CA LYS A 227 -18.39 -2.37 5.01
C LYS A 227 -17.83 -2.90 6.34
N ILE A 228 -16.82 -3.77 6.28
CA ILE A 228 -16.23 -4.37 7.49
C ILE A 228 -15.32 -3.35 8.21
N LEU A 229 -14.54 -2.59 7.44
CA LEU A 229 -13.54 -1.64 7.94
C LEU A 229 -14.12 -0.21 7.97
N ASP A 230 -15.28 -0.08 8.58
CA ASP A 230 -16.11 1.13 8.64
C ASP A 230 -15.42 2.33 9.32
N ARG A 231 -14.39 2.07 10.15
CA ARG A 231 -13.60 3.10 10.82
C ARG A 231 -12.36 3.54 10.03
N ALA A 232 -11.98 2.82 8.97
CA ALA A 232 -10.85 3.20 8.15
C ALA A 232 -11.18 4.47 7.35
N ASP A 233 -10.37 5.51 7.49
CA ASP A 233 -10.53 6.73 6.69
C ASP A 233 -10.39 6.42 5.19
N ARG A 234 -9.51 5.45 4.83
CA ARG A 234 -9.20 5.15 3.44
C ARG A 234 -9.23 3.65 3.14
N ILE A 235 -9.98 3.29 2.10
CA ILE A 235 -9.78 2.05 1.36
C ILE A 235 -9.01 2.43 0.10
N MET A 236 -7.75 1.98 0.04
CA MET A 236 -6.80 2.33 -1.02
C MET A 236 -6.68 1.17 -2.00
N ILE A 237 -6.84 1.42 -3.29
CA ILE A 237 -6.52 0.44 -4.31
C ILE A 237 -5.08 0.68 -4.78
N ALA A 238 -4.25 -0.35 -4.58
CA ALA A 238 -2.82 -0.28 -4.82
C ALA A 238 -2.37 -1.28 -5.90
N GLY A 239 -1.54 -2.25 -5.60
CA GLY A 239 -0.98 -3.17 -6.58
C GLY A 239 -2.03 -3.96 -7.35
N GLY A 240 -1.80 -4.12 -8.66
CA GLY A 240 -2.68 -4.86 -9.56
C GLY A 240 -3.86 -4.06 -10.12
N ARG A 241 -4.05 -2.79 -9.75
CA ARG A 241 -5.22 -1.98 -10.13
C ARG A 241 -5.46 -1.98 -11.64
N GLU A 242 -4.47 -1.61 -12.43
CA GLU A 242 -4.61 -1.43 -13.88
C GLU A 242 -4.88 -2.77 -14.58
N VAL A 243 -4.16 -3.81 -14.17
CA VAL A 243 -4.27 -5.15 -14.78
C VAL A 243 -5.62 -5.79 -14.45
N THR A 244 -6.09 -5.61 -13.22
CA THR A 244 -7.35 -6.19 -12.74
C THR A 244 -8.56 -5.48 -13.32
N PHE A 245 -8.64 -4.16 -13.19
CA PHE A 245 -9.87 -3.41 -13.51
C PHE A 245 -9.92 -2.88 -14.94
N LYS A 246 -8.78 -2.79 -15.64
CA LYS A 246 -8.71 -2.39 -17.05
C LYS A 246 -9.54 -1.10 -17.31
N GLU A 247 -10.50 -1.16 -18.22
CA GLU A 247 -11.39 -0.04 -18.56
C GLU A 247 -12.41 0.29 -17.46
N ARG A 248 -12.62 -0.63 -16.51
CA ARG A 248 -13.57 -0.48 -15.39
C ARG A 248 -12.96 0.11 -14.13
N GLN A 249 -11.78 0.75 -14.21
CA GLN A 249 -11.09 1.32 -13.04
C GLN A 249 -11.93 2.35 -12.26
N HIS A 250 -12.85 3.05 -12.91
CA HIS A 250 -13.74 4.01 -12.26
C HIS A 250 -14.70 3.35 -11.26
N GLU A 251 -15.07 2.09 -11.46
CA GLU A 251 -16.02 1.37 -10.59
C GLU A 251 -15.45 1.07 -9.19
N ILE A 252 -14.11 1.14 -8.99
CA ILE A 252 -13.51 0.98 -7.66
C ILE A 252 -14.04 2.02 -6.68
N PHE A 253 -14.30 3.25 -7.14
CA PHE A 253 -14.82 4.32 -6.30
C PHE A 253 -16.29 4.09 -5.94
N GLU A 254 -17.08 3.57 -6.87
CA GLU A 254 -18.47 3.16 -6.62
C GLU A 254 -18.53 2.00 -5.62
N ALA A 255 -17.54 1.10 -5.66
CA ALA A 255 -17.40 0.00 -4.70
C ALA A 255 -16.91 0.45 -3.31
N GLY A 256 -16.50 1.71 -3.13
CA GLY A 256 -16.15 2.26 -1.81
C GLY A 256 -14.68 2.61 -1.60
N ALA A 257 -13.84 2.53 -2.63
CA ALA A 257 -12.49 3.07 -2.55
C ALA A 257 -12.52 4.61 -2.55
N ASN A 258 -11.60 5.23 -1.81
CA ASN A 258 -11.41 6.68 -1.78
C ASN A 258 -9.92 7.08 -1.77
N SER A 259 -9.05 6.13 -2.14
CA SER A 259 -7.61 6.37 -2.29
C SER A 259 -7.04 5.45 -3.36
N ILE A 260 -6.06 5.95 -4.11
CA ILE A 260 -5.29 5.18 -5.09
C ILE A 260 -3.80 5.50 -5.00
N VAL A 261 -2.98 4.56 -5.47
CA VAL A 261 -1.56 4.81 -5.73
C VAL A 261 -1.43 5.36 -7.14
N ILE A 262 -0.69 6.45 -7.31
CA ILE A 262 -0.33 7.06 -8.60
C ILE A 262 1.16 6.90 -8.89
N GLY A 263 1.52 6.86 -10.17
CA GLY A 263 2.89 6.61 -10.62
C GLY A 263 3.26 5.15 -10.55
N ASN A 264 4.55 4.87 -10.45
CA ASN A 264 5.04 3.50 -10.44
C ASN A 264 4.74 2.77 -9.13
N TYR A 265 4.53 1.46 -9.23
CA TYR A 265 4.51 0.53 -8.09
C TYR A 265 5.92 0.09 -7.71
N LEU A 266 6.05 -0.88 -6.80
CA LEU A 266 7.35 -1.34 -6.32
C LEU A 266 8.28 -1.83 -7.43
N THR A 267 7.77 -2.68 -8.32
CA THR A 267 8.55 -3.36 -9.36
C THR A 267 7.87 -3.38 -10.72
N THR A 268 6.72 -2.74 -10.83
CA THR A 268 5.97 -2.62 -12.08
C THR A 268 5.72 -1.15 -12.40
N ALA A 269 5.80 -0.80 -13.67
CA ALA A 269 5.34 0.50 -14.12
C ALA A 269 3.84 0.62 -13.83
N GLY A 270 3.46 1.71 -13.20
CA GLY A 270 2.06 2.08 -13.06
C GLY A 270 1.59 2.86 -14.29
N ARG A 271 0.33 3.22 -14.26
CA ARG A 271 -0.24 4.12 -15.26
C ARG A 271 0.38 5.52 -15.12
N GLU A 272 0.50 6.24 -16.23
CA GLU A 272 0.89 7.64 -16.18
C GLU A 272 -0.01 8.42 -15.22
N ALA A 273 0.57 9.06 -14.22
CA ALA A 273 -0.18 9.75 -13.17
C ALA A 273 -1.20 10.77 -13.73
N HIS A 274 -0.85 11.46 -14.84
CA HIS A 274 -1.75 12.39 -15.52
C HIS A 274 -3.05 11.70 -15.99
N THR A 275 -2.98 10.45 -16.42
CA THR A 275 -4.16 9.69 -16.85
C THR A 275 -5.10 9.38 -15.68
N ASP A 276 -4.55 9.10 -14.50
CA ASP A 276 -5.35 8.94 -13.28
C ASP A 276 -6.01 10.26 -12.88
N LEU A 277 -5.29 11.38 -12.94
CA LEU A 277 -5.84 12.70 -12.65
C LEU A 277 -6.99 13.08 -13.60
N MET A 278 -6.84 12.83 -14.90
CA MET A 278 -7.90 13.02 -15.89
C MET A 278 -9.12 12.14 -15.60
N MET A 279 -8.93 10.88 -15.25
CA MET A 279 -10.02 9.98 -14.88
C MET A 279 -10.79 10.53 -13.67
N LEU A 280 -10.11 10.97 -12.61
CA LEU A 280 -10.74 11.53 -11.42
C LEU A 280 -11.52 12.82 -11.74
N GLN A 281 -10.93 13.70 -12.53
CA GLN A 281 -11.57 14.93 -12.97
C GLN A 281 -12.84 14.66 -13.79
N ASN A 282 -12.80 13.71 -14.73
CA ASN A 282 -13.94 13.32 -15.55
C ASN A 282 -15.08 12.71 -14.72
N LEU A 283 -14.75 12.07 -13.61
CA LEU A 283 -15.72 11.51 -12.68
C LEU A 283 -16.28 12.56 -11.68
N GLY A 284 -15.73 13.77 -11.69
CA GLY A 284 -16.12 14.84 -10.77
C GLY A 284 -15.62 14.66 -9.34
N PHE A 285 -14.51 13.95 -9.17
CA PHE A 285 -13.83 13.85 -7.89
C PHE A 285 -12.83 15.00 -7.70
N ASP A 286 -12.75 15.49 -6.47
CA ASP A 286 -11.70 16.39 -6.03
C ASP A 286 -10.51 15.58 -5.51
N ILE A 287 -9.30 16.09 -5.69
CA ILE A 287 -8.12 15.53 -5.05
C ILE A 287 -8.03 16.11 -3.63
N ALA A 288 -7.79 15.22 -2.64
CA ALA A 288 -7.56 15.65 -1.28
C ALA A 288 -6.35 16.61 -1.23
N SER A 289 -6.50 17.71 -0.52
CA SER A 289 -5.46 18.72 -0.35
C SER A 289 -4.78 18.66 1.02
N SER A 290 -5.39 17.91 1.95
CA SER A 290 -4.93 17.67 3.31
C SER A 290 -5.10 16.19 3.67
N PRO A 291 -4.22 15.66 4.51
CA PRO A 291 -4.36 14.30 5.05
C PRO A 291 -5.61 14.10 5.94
N GLU A 292 -6.17 15.18 6.44
CA GLU A 292 -7.39 15.21 7.24
C GLU A 292 -8.67 15.21 6.35
N ASP A 293 -8.55 15.42 5.04
CA ASP A 293 -9.65 15.29 4.10
C ASP A 293 -10.16 13.82 4.08
N LYS A 294 -11.47 13.66 4.32
CA LYS A 294 -12.15 12.35 4.36
C LYS A 294 -13.09 12.20 3.18
#